data_ef5cb786b034bb9c855188f6346d13ed
#
_entry.id   ef5cb786b034bb9c855188f6346d13ed
#
_cell.length_a   1.000
_cell.length_b   1.000
_cell.length_c   1.000
_cell.angle_alpha   90.00
_cell.angle_beta   90.00
_cell.angle_gamma   90.00
#
_symmetry.space_group_name_H-M   'P 1'
#
loop_
_entity.id
_entity.type
_entity.pdbx_description
1 polymer ?
#
loop_
_entity_poly.entity_id
_entity_poly.type
_entity_poly.pdbx_seq_one_letter_code
_entity_poly.pdbx_strand_id
1 'polypeptide(L)'
;MNTNFDIASQGSSGLALQQNRVLRNTYMLLAISMVPTVLGAMVGIQMQFSFMAGSPLMSFLLFLGIAWGFMYGIEKNKDSGLGVALLLGITFFMGLMLSRILQVALGFSNGGGMIAMAAGGTGAVFFTMATIATVSKRDFSGMGKFLFIGMIVILLAALANIFFQIPALSLAISAAAVMVFSAYILYDISRIVQGGETNYVSATLSVYLSIYNVFVSLLQLIMALTGERD
;
A
#
# COMPACT_ATOMS: atom_id res chain seq x y z
N MET A 1 40.77 -15.61 -27.26
CA MET A 1 39.89 -14.53 -27.75
C MET A 1 38.49 -14.93 -27.39
N ASN A 2 37.84 -14.38 -26.35
CA ASN A 2 36.39 -14.40 -25.99
C ASN A 2 36.12 -14.27 -24.47
N THR A 3 37.12 -13.80 -23.67
CA THR A 3 36.91 -13.62 -22.21
C THR A 3 35.93 -12.47 -21.88
N ASN A 4 35.78 -11.47 -22.75
CA ASN A 4 34.89 -10.33 -22.52
C ASN A 4 33.41 -10.67 -22.72
N PHE A 5 33.05 -11.65 -23.57
CA PHE A 5 31.70 -12.11 -23.76
C PHE A 5 31.20 -12.98 -22.59
N ASP A 6 32.10 -13.80 -22.00
CA ASP A 6 31.75 -14.63 -20.85
C ASP A 6 31.52 -13.82 -19.58
N ILE A 7 32.26 -12.75 -19.37
CA ILE A 7 32.10 -11.87 -18.20
C ILE A 7 30.79 -11.06 -18.33
N ALA A 8 30.43 -10.57 -19.51
CA ALA A 8 29.18 -9.85 -19.73
C ALA A 8 27.94 -10.77 -19.58
N SER A 9 28.01 -12.02 -20.03
CA SER A 9 26.91 -13.00 -19.90
C SER A 9 26.72 -13.47 -18.46
N GLN A 10 27.79 -13.64 -17.69
CA GLN A 10 27.73 -13.99 -16.27
C GLN A 10 27.19 -12.81 -15.43
N GLY A 11 27.52 -11.57 -15.75
CA GLY A 11 26.99 -10.39 -15.09
C GLY A 11 25.49 -10.23 -15.31
N SER A 12 25.01 -10.43 -16.53
CA SER A 12 23.58 -10.31 -16.85
C SER A 12 22.71 -11.42 -16.22
N SER A 13 23.22 -12.65 -16.18
CA SER A 13 22.51 -13.76 -15.54
C SER A 13 22.44 -13.61 -14.01
N GLY A 14 23.51 -13.09 -13.37
CA GLY A 14 23.53 -12.79 -11.95
C GLY A 14 22.53 -11.73 -11.54
N LEU A 15 22.43 -10.65 -12.32
CA LEU A 15 21.46 -9.57 -12.09
C LEU A 15 20.02 -10.07 -12.23
N ALA A 16 19.69 -10.85 -13.24
CA ALA A 16 18.36 -11.41 -13.43
C ALA A 16 17.95 -12.35 -12.27
N LEU A 17 18.87 -13.17 -11.77
CA LEU A 17 18.63 -14.02 -10.60
C LEU A 17 18.38 -13.22 -9.33
N GLN A 18 19.10 -12.12 -9.12
CA GLN A 18 18.92 -11.23 -7.99
C GLN A 18 17.55 -10.53 -8.05
N GLN A 19 17.16 -9.97 -9.19
CA GLN A 19 15.87 -9.33 -9.40
C GLN A 19 14.70 -10.30 -9.14
N ASN A 20 14.77 -11.53 -9.68
CA ASN A 20 13.76 -12.56 -9.44
C ASN A 20 13.68 -12.95 -7.96
N ARG A 21 14.80 -12.99 -7.25
CA ARG A 21 14.84 -13.28 -5.80
C ARG A 21 14.18 -12.16 -5.00
N VAL A 22 14.48 -10.90 -5.30
CA VAL A 22 13.87 -9.74 -4.64
C VAL A 22 12.36 -9.75 -4.88
N LEU A 23 11.90 -9.92 -6.12
CA LEU A 23 10.49 -9.94 -6.48
C LEU A 23 9.74 -11.05 -5.74
N ARG A 24 10.29 -12.28 -5.73
CA ARG A 24 9.69 -13.42 -5.03
C ARG A 24 9.59 -13.17 -3.52
N ASN A 25 10.66 -12.69 -2.91
CA ASN A 25 10.69 -12.42 -1.47
C ASN A 25 9.74 -11.27 -1.10
N THR A 26 9.61 -10.26 -1.96
CA THR A 26 8.63 -9.18 -1.80
C THR A 26 7.21 -9.73 -1.80
N TYR A 27 6.84 -10.58 -2.76
CA TYR A 27 5.49 -11.18 -2.79
C TYR A 27 5.22 -12.09 -1.60
N MET A 28 6.21 -12.88 -1.16
CA MET A 28 6.08 -13.73 0.03
C MET A 28 5.87 -12.88 1.29
N LEU A 29 6.70 -11.86 1.51
CA LEU A 29 6.60 -11.00 2.68
C LEU A 29 5.32 -10.16 2.64
N LEU A 30 4.89 -9.70 1.45
CA LEU A 30 3.62 -9.04 1.25
C LEU A 30 2.43 -9.93 1.68
N ALA A 31 2.42 -11.19 1.24
CA ALA A 31 1.39 -12.14 1.65
C ALA A 31 1.39 -12.38 3.17
N ILE A 32 2.57 -12.53 3.78
CA ILE A 32 2.73 -12.68 5.23
C ILE A 32 2.23 -11.43 5.95
N SER A 33 2.48 -10.22 5.44
CA SER A 33 2.08 -8.95 6.06
C SER A 33 0.56 -8.72 6.07
N MET A 34 -0.21 -9.45 5.24
CA MET A 34 -1.68 -9.41 5.32
C MET A 34 -2.20 -10.03 6.62
N VAL A 35 -1.50 -11.02 7.19
CA VAL A 35 -1.91 -11.68 8.43
C VAL A 35 -1.96 -10.69 9.61
N PRO A 36 -0.87 -9.97 9.97
CA PRO A 36 -0.93 -8.98 11.04
C PRO A 36 -1.89 -7.83 10.71
N THR A 37 -2.08 -7.47 9.44
CA THR A 37 -3.09 -6.46 9.05
C THR A 37 -4.50 -6.92 9.42
N VAL A 38 -4.87 -8.15 9.08
CA VAL A 38 -6.19 -8.73 9.43
C VAL A 38 -6.34 -8.84 10.94
N LEU A 39 -5.31 -9.33 11.65
CA LEU A 39 -5.32 -9.41 13.12
C LEU A 39 -5.49 -8.03 13.77
N GLY A 40 -4.76 -7.02 13.30
CA GLY A 40 -4.89 -5.65 13.77
C GLY A 40 -6.30 -5.10 13.53
N ALA A 41 -6.88 -5.34 12.36
CA ALA A 41 -8.25 -4.93 12.04
C ALA A 41 -9.27 -5.61 12.95
N MET A 42 -9.15 -6.93 13.20
CA MET A 42 -10.04 -7.67 14.09
C MET A 42 -9.94 -7.16 15.53
N VAL A 43 -8.73 -6.98 16.05
CA VAL A 43 -8.51 -6.40 17.39
C VAL A 43 -9.11 -5.01 17.46
N GLY A 44 -8.88 -4.17 16.47
CA GLY A 44 -9.41 -2.82 16.43
C GLY A 44 -10.95 -2.77 16.37
N ILE A 45 -11.59 -3.70 15.67
CA ILE A 45 -13.08 -3.82 15.64
C ILE A 45 -13.58 -4.24 17.03
N GLN A 46 -12.99 -5.28 17.65
CA GLN A 46 -13.42 -5.78 18.96
C GLN A 46 -13.26 -4.75 20.07
N MET A 47 -12.16 -3.99 20.04
CA MET A 47 -11.89 -2.93 21.01
C MET A 47 -12.64 -1.63 20.72
N GLN A 48 -13.42 -1.56 19.65
CA GLN A 48 -14.02 -0.32 19.15
C GLN A 48 -12.98 0.81 19.03
N PHE A 49 -11.79 0.43 18.56
CA PHE A 49 -10.64 1.31 18.49
C PHE A 49 -10.95 2.54 17.63
N SER A 50 -10.88 3.69 18.26
CA SER A 50 -11.08 4.99 17.60
C SER A 50 -9.88 5.89 17.86
N PHE A 51 -8.93 5.84 16.93
CA PHE A 51 -7.74 6.68 17.00
C PHE A 51 -8.07 8.18 16.89
N MET A 52 -9.22 8.51 16.29
CA MET A 52 -9.69 9.89 16.09
C MET A 52 -10.75 10.35 17.10
N ALA A 53 -10.91 9.67 18.26
CA ALA A 53 -11.90 10.06 19.26
C ALA A 53 -11.60 11.42 19.93
N GLY A 54 -10.37 11.92 19.81
CA GLY A 54 -9.96 13.23 20.26
C GLY A 54 -9.96 14.29 19.15
N SER A 55 -8.99 15.17 19.15
CA SER A 55 -8.78 16.16 18.08
C SER A 55 -8.31 15.45 16.79
N PRO A 56 -9.03 15.59 15.66
CA PRO A 56 -8.63 14.95 14.39
C PRO A 56 -7.22 15.35 13.94
N LEU A 57 -6.84 16.60 14.14
CA LEU A 57 -5.51 17.10 13.79
C LEU A 57 -4.42 16.45 14.64
N MET A 58 -4.64 16.34 15.96
CA MET A 58 -3.67 15.71 16.86
C MET A 58 -3.52 14.23 16.55
N SER A 59 -4.61 13.54 16.29
CA SER A 59 -4.60 12.13 15.86
C SER A 59 -3.85 11.93 14.54
N PHE A 60 -4.06 12.81 13.58
CA PHE A 60 -3.33 12.78 12.32
C PHE A 60 -1.82 13.00 12.51
N LEU A 61 -1.41 13.97 13.33
CA LEU A 61 0.00 14.22 13.62
C LEU A 61 0.66 13.04 14.36
N LEU A 62 -0.07 12.43 15.29
CA LEU A 62 0.41 11.24 16.00
C LEU A 62 0.55 10.05 15.06
N PHE A 63 -0.43 9.83 14.15
CA PHE A 63 -0.34 8.82 13.11
C PHE A 63 0.90 9.03 12.23
N LEU A 64 1.14 10.25 11.76
CA LEU A 64 2.32 10.58 10.96
C LEU A 64 3.61 10.31 11.72
N GLY A 65 3.68 10.67 13.01
CA GLY A 65 4.86 10.42 13.85
C GLY A 65 5.14 8.91 14.01
N ILE A 66 4.11 8.12 14.31
CA ILE A 66 4.23 6.65 14.42
C ILE A 66 4.64 6.04 13.08
N ALA A 67 3.95 6.39 12.00
CA ALA A 67 4.24 5.87 10.66
C ALA A 67 5.67 6.22 10.22
N TRP A 68 6.09 7.46 10.44
CA TRP A 68 7.45 7.91 10.14
C TRP A 68 8.50 7.17 10.98
N GLY A 69 8.24 6.97 12.27
CA GLY A 69 9.12 6.20 13.16
C GLY A 69 9.31 4.75 12.69
N PHE A 70 8.22 4.08 12.29
CA PHE A 70 8.30 2.74 11.70
C PHE A 70 9.06 2.74 10.39
N MET A 71 8.74 3.66 9.46
CA MET A 71 9.43 3.75 8.15
C MET A 71 10.93 3.99 8.32
N TYR A 72 11.32 4.90 9.21
CA TYR A 72 12.72 5.15 9.54
C TYR A 72 13.39 3.90 10.15
N GLY A 73 12.72 3.24 11.09
CA GLY A 73 13.23 2.02 11.73
C GLY A 73 13.40 0.88 10.73
N ILE A 74 12.43 0.69 9.82
CA ILE A 74 12.49 -0.31 8.76
C ILE A 74 13.65 -0.01 7.82
N GLU A 75 13.77 1.21 7.32
CA GLU A 75 14.82 1.58 6.37
C GLU A 75 16.22 1.42 6.97
N LYS A 76 16.39 1.76 8.25
CA LYS A 76 17.66 1.57 8.96
C LYS A 76 18.02 0.10 9.18
N ASN A 77 17.04 -0.79 9.26
CA ASN A 77 17.23 -2.22 9.60
C ASN A 77 16.79 -3.16 8.47
N LYS A 78 16.58 -2.68 7.25
CA LYS A 78 16.01 -3.42 6.12
C LYS A 78 16.77 -4.68 5.72
N ASP A 79 18.05 -4.77 6.07
CA ASP A 79 18.92 -5.90 5.78
C ASP A 79 18.97 -6.93 6.92
N SER A 80 18.14 -6.77 7.94
CA SER A 80 18.10 -7.63 9.12
C SER A 80 16.69 -8.16 9.42
N GLY A 81 16.61 -9.20 10.27
CA GLY A 81 15.31 -9.71 10.75
C GLY A 81 14.50 -8.68 11.52
N LEU A 82 15.15 -7.66 12.12
CA LEU A 82 14.46 -6.56 12.78
C LEU A 82 13.66 -5.71 11.79
N GLY A 83 14.17 -5.48 10.57
CA GLY A 83 13.42 -4.78 9.53
C GLY A 83 12.12 -5.51 9.16
N VAL A 84 12.17 -6.84 9.05
CA VAL A 84 10.98 -7.67 8.83
C VAL A 84 10.01 -7.57 10.01
N ALA A 85 10.49 -7.66 11.26
CA ALA A 85 9.66 -7.55 12.44
C ALA A 85 8.97 -6.17 12.53
N LEU A 86 9.70 -5.10 12.25
CA LEU A 86 9.14 -3.73 12.20
C LEU A 86 8.11 -3.58 11.07
N LEU A 87 8.34 -4.20 9.90
CA LEU A 87 7.37 -4.21 8.82
C LEU A 87 6.08 -4.94 9.23
N LEU A 88 6.17 -6.08 9.88
CA LEU A 88 4.98 -6.76 10.41
C LEU A 88 4.30 -5.94 11.52
N GLY A 89 5.05 -5.21 12.33
CA GLY A 89 4.53 -4.28 13.33
C GLY A 89 3.74 -3.12 12.72
N ILE A 90 4.26 -2.47 11.67
CA ILE A 90 3.52 -1.40 10.99
C ILE A 90 2.28 -1.94 10.29
N THR A 91 2.32 -3.14 9.70
CA THR A 91 1.15 -3.71 9.02
C THR A 91 0.04 -4.07 10.01
N PHE A 92 0.38 -4.52 11.23
CA PHE A 92 -0.58 -4.68 12.32
C PHE A 92 -1.18 -3.32 12.74
N PHE A 93 -0.34 -2.29 12.91
CA PHE A 93 -0.81 -0.93 13.23
C PHE A 93 -1.73 -0.37 12.13
N MET A 94 -1.38 -0.58 10.85
CA MET A 94 -2.26 -0.20 9.74
C MET A 94 -3.59 -0.96 9.77
N GLY A 95 -3.59 -2.22 10.20
CA GLY A 95 -4.82 -2.99 10.46
C GLY A 95 -5.68 -2.36 11.56
N LEU A 96 -5.09 -1.92 12.68
CA LEU A 96 -5.81 -1.15 13.72
C LEU A 96 -6.44 0.12 13.13
N MET A 97 -5.72 0.85 12.30
CA MET A 97 -6.27 2.05 11.62
C MET A 97 -7.43 1.71 10.68
N LEU A 98 -7.32 0.57 9.98
CA LEU A 98 -8.34 0.07 9.07
C LEU A 98 -9.66 -0.26 9.79
N SER A 99 -9.60 -0.65 11.06
CA SER A 99 -10.78 -1.09 11.82
C SER A 99 -11.91 -0.08 11.82
N ARG A 100 -11.61 1.22 11.83
CA ARG A 100 -12.64 2.27 11.83
C ARG A 100 -13.48 2.26 10.56
N ILE A 101 -12.87 2.20 9.38
CA ILE A 101 -13.63 2.18 8.12
C ILE A 101 -14.37 0.85 7.97
N LEU A 102 -13.79 -0.26 8.46
CA LEU A 102 -14.48 -1.56 8.48
C LEU A 102 -15.70 -1.54 9.41
N GLN A 103 -15.62 -0.91 10.58
CA GLN A 103 -16.79 -0.74 11.49
C GLN A 103 -17.89 0.06 10.79
N VAL A 104 -17.55 1.14 10.08
CA VAL A 104 -18.53 1.92 9.30
C VAL A 104 -19.15 1.04 8.20
N ALA A 105 -18.33 0.29 7.46
CA ALA A 105 -18.82 -0.61 6.42
C ALA A 105 -19.75 -1.70 6.98
N LEU A 106 -19.39 -2.32 8.10
CA LEU A 106 -20.20 -3.36 8.78
C LEU A 106 -21.51 -2.82 9.36
N GLY A 107 -21.68 -1.51 9.48
CA GLY A 107 -22.94 -0.87 9.84
C GLY A 107 -23.97 -0.79 8.71
N PHE A 108 -23.60 -1.15 7.47
CA PHE A 108 -24.53 -1.28 6.35
C PHE A 108 -25.09 -2.70 6.28
N SER A 109 -26.31 -2.87 5.78
CA SER A 109 -26.98 -4.18 5.60
C SER A 109 -26.14 -5.17 4.78
N ASN A 110 -25.39 -4.69 3.77
CA ASN A 110 -24.48 -5.47 2.93
C ASN A 110 -22.99 -5.20 3.22
N GLY A 111 -22.63 -4.81 4.44
CA GLY A 111 -21.27 -4.38 4.79
C GLY A 111 -20.19 -5.42 4.50
N GLY A 112 -20.47 -6.71 4.80
CA GLY A 112 -19.55 -7.81 4.47
C GLY A 112 -19.30 -7.94 2.97
N GLY A 113 -20.35 -7.79 2.15
CA GLY A 113 -20.24 -7.79 0.69
C GLY A 113 -19.43 -6.63 0.15
N MET A 114 -19.59 -5.43 0.72
CA MET A 114 -18.79 -4.25 0.35
C MET A 114 -17.31 -4.44 0.62
N ILE A 115 -16.96 -5.00 1.79
CA ILE A 115 -15.58 -5.30 2.17
C ILE A 115 -14.99 -6.35 1.23
N ALA A 116 -15.74 -7.43 0.92
CA ALA A 116 -15.31 -8.46 -0.01
C ALA A 116 -15.10 -7.91 -1.43
N MET A 117 -15.99 -7.03 -1.89
CA MET A 117 -15.87 -6.36 -3.21
C MET A 117 -14.64 -5.44 -3.26
N ALA A 118 -14.38 -4.66 -2.21
CA ALA A 118 -13.19 -3.82 -2.11
C ALA A 118 -11.91 -4.66 -2.10
N ALA A 119 -11.88 -5.77 -1.36
CA ALA A 119 -10.74 -6.68 -1.32
C ALA A 119 -10.50 -7.36 -2.68
N GLY A 120 -11.56 -7.87 -3.32
CA GLY A 120 -11.49 -8.46 -4.65
C GLY A 120 -11.02 -7.47 -5.72
N GLY A 121 -11.58 -6.24 -5.69
CA GLY A 121 -11.18 -5.15 -6.58
C GLY A 121 -9.71 -4.75 -6.38
N THR A 122 -9.26 -4.65 -5.13
CA THR A 122 -7.84 -4.39 -4.80
C THR A 122 -6.93 -5.49 -5.32
N GLY A 123 -7.31 -6.75 -5.13
CA GLY A 123 -6.59 -7.90 -5.69
C GLY A 123 -6.51 -7.85 -7.21
N ALA A 124 -7.62 -7.56 -7.89
CA ALA A 124 -7.65 -7.42 -9.34
C ALA A 124 -6.72 -6.30 -9.84
N VAL A 125 -6.73 -5.13 -9.18
CA VAL A 125 -5.81 -4.03 -9.47
C VAL A 125 -4.36 -4.48 -9.27
N PHE A 126 -4.05 -5.09 -8.12
CA PHE A 126 -2.69 -5.55 -7.82
C PHE A 126 -2.18 -6.53 -8.89
N PHE A 127 -2.93 -7.59 -9.19
CA PHE A 127 -2.51 -8.60 -10.16
C PHE A 127 -2.39 -8.01 -11.58
N THR A 128 -3.27 -7.09 -11.96
CA THR A 128 -3.18 -6.41 -13.26
C THR A 128 -1.91 -5.56 -13.34
N MET A 129 -1.64 -4.71 -12.35
CA MET A 129 -0.46 -3.84 -12.33
C MET A 129 0.84 -4.63 -12.22
N ALA A 130 0.85 -5.71 -11.40
CA ALA A 130 1.98 -6.61 -11.29
C ALA A 130 2.29 -7.34 -12.60
N THR A 131 1.26 -7.80 -13.32
CA THR A 131 1.41 -8.43 -14.62
C THR A 131 1.96 -7.44 -15.65
N ILE A 132 1.42 -6.22 -15.71
CA ILE A 132 1.91 -5.18 -16.62
C ILE A 132 3.39 -4.87 -16.31
N ALA A 133 3.76 -4.71 -15.04
CA ALA A 133 5.13 -4.42 -14.64
C ALA A 133 6.13 -5.54 -15.01
N THR A 134 5.71 -6.80 -14.89
CA THR A 134 6.59 -7.96 -15.11
C THR A 134 6.66 -8.40 -16.57
N VAL A 135 5.57 -8.27 -17.31
CA VAL A 135 5.48 -8.74 -18.72
C VAL A 135 5.84 -7.63 -19.71
N SER A 136 5.53 -6.37 -19.38
CA SER A 136 5.87 -5.24 -20.24
C SER A 136 7.38 -5.03 -20.28
N LYS A 137 7.93 -4.79 -21.47
CA LYS A 137 9.34 -4.40 -21.64
C LYS A 137 9.57 -2.91 -21.34
N ARG A 138 8.55 -2.18 -20.90
CA ARG A 138 8.62 -0.74 -20.61
C ARG A 138 9.13 -0.50 -19.20
N ASP A 139 9.98 0.49 -19.06
CA ASP A 139 10.41 1.01 -17.76
C ASP A 139 9.43 2.09 -17.28
N PHE A 140 8.76 1.81 -16.15
CA PHE A 140 7.83 2.74 -15.50
C PHE A 140 8.49 3.53 -14.37
N SER A 141 9.80 3.36 -14.11
CA SER A 141 10.50 4.04 -13.00
C SER A 141 10.54 5.57 -13.18
N GLY A 142 10.42 6.08 -14.41
CA GLY A 142 10.32 7.51 -14.70
C GLY A 142 9.07 8.20 -14.16
N MET A 143 8.01 7.45 -13.77
CA MET A 143 6.77 8.00 -13.24
C MET A 143 6.87 8.51 -11.80
N GLY A 144 7.95 8.19 -11.07
CA GLY A 144 8.05 8.43 -9.63
C GLY A 144 7.81 9.89 -9.21
N LYS A 145 8.35 10.86 -9.94
CA LYS A 145 8.13 12.29 -9.64
C LYS A 145 6.68 12.71 -9.81
N PHE A 146 6.03 12.26 -10.87
CA PHE A 146 4.62 12.57 -11.13
C PHE A 146 3.71 11.94 -10.07
N LEU A 147 3.95 10.68 -9.72
CA LEU A 147 3.19 9.98 -8.67
C LEU A 147 3.39 10.62 -7.31
N PHE A 148 4.60 11.06 -6.98
CA PHE A 148 4.88 11.77 -5.74
C PHE A 148 4.07 13.08 -5.64
N ILE A 149 4.02 13.87 -6.72
CA ILE A 149 3.21 15.08 -6.77
C ILE A 149 1.71 14.72 -6.60
N GLY A 150 1.23 13.69 -7.30
CA GLY A 150 -0.15 13.21 -7.16
C GLY A 150 -0.50 12.80 -5.72
N MET A 151 0.39 12.08 -5.05
CA MET A 151 0.23 11.71 -3.64
C MET A 151 0.16 12.94 -2.72
N ILE A 152 1.01 13.94 -2.94
CA ILE A 152 1.00 15.18 -2.14
C ILE A 152 -0.32 15.94 -2.37
N VAL A 153 -0.80 16.02 -3.60
CA VAL A 153 -2.09 16.68 -3.91
C VAL A 153 -3.24 15.96 -3.20
N ILE A 154 -3.28 14.62 -3.25
CA ILE A 154 -4.29 13.82 -2.54
C ILE A 154 -4.22 14.07 -1.03
N LEU A 155 -3.01 14.06 -0.46
CA LEU A 155 -2.79 14.30 0.97
C LEU A 155 -3.29 15.68 1.40
N LEU A 156 -2.94 16.73 0.64
CA LEU A 156 -3.37 18.10 0.94
C LEU A 156 -4.89 18.26 0.77
N ALA A 157 -5.48 17.66 -0.26
CA ALA A 157 -6.93 17.64 -0.45
C ALA A 157 -7.65 16.91 0.70
N ALA A 158 -7.11 15.76 1.15
CA ALA A 158 -7.66 15.02 2.28
C ALA A 158 -7.57 15.83 3.58
N LEU A 159 -6.44 16.50 3.84
CA LEU A 159 -6.27 17.39 4.97
C LEU A 159 -7.26 18.56 4.94
N ALA A 160 -7.40 19.22 3.78
CA ALA A 160 -8.37 20.29 3.60
C ALA A 160 -9.80 19.79 3.87
N ASN A 161 -10.12 18.56 3.41
CA ASN A 161 -11.45 18.00 3.60
C ASN A 161 -11.79 17.62 5.04
N ILE A 162 -10.80 17.46 5.93
CA ILE A 162 -11.04 17.33 7.37
C ILE A 162 -11.76 18.57 7.92
N PHE A 163 -11.43 19.74 7.40
CA PHE A 163 -12.04 21.00 7.83
C PHE A 163 -13.35 21.32 7.08
N PHE A 164 -13.36 21.10 5.77
CA PHE A 164 -14.51 21.46 4.93
C PHE A 164 -15.63 20.41 4.96
N GLN A 165 -15.30 19.15 5.23
CA GLN A 165 -16.23 18.02 5.35
C GLN A 165 -17.19 17.88 4.15
N ILE A 166 -16.68 18.11 2.92
CA ILE A 166 -17.46 18.03 1.69
C ILE A 166 -17.51 16.58 1.20
N PRO A 167 -18.69 15.89 1.19
CA PRO A 167 -18.78 14.50 0.77
C PRO A 167 -18.33 14.26 -0.67
N ALA A 168 -18.71 15.13 -1.60
CA ALA A 168 -18.29 15.03 -3.00
C ALA A 168 -16.77 15.11 -3.16
N LEU A 169 -16.10 15.95 -2.35
CA LEU A 169 -14.64 16.04 -2.34
C LEU A 169 -14.00 14.75 -1.81
N SER A 170 -14.56 14.12 -0.77
CA SER A 170 -14.11 12.80 -0.27
C SER A 170 -14.14 11.75 -1.37
N LEU A 171 -15.22 11.71 -2.17
CA LEU A 171 -15.33 10.75 -3.28
C LEU A 171 -14.32 11.03 -4.39
N ALA A 172 -14.12 12.29 -4.75
CA ALA A 172 -13.13 12.70 -5.73
C ALA A 172 -11.70 12.31 -5.27
N ILE A 173 -11.37 12.55 -4.00
CA ILE A 173 -10.09 12.14 -3.39
C ILE A 173 -9.93 10.62 -3.45
N SER A 174 -10.96 9.86 -3.09
CA SER A 174 -10.91 8.39 -3.12
C SER A 174 -10.72 7.86 -4.55
N ALA A 175 -11.42 8.43 -5.54
CA ALA A 175 -11.24 8.05 -6.94
C ALA A 175 -9.82 8.38 -7.45
N ALA A 176 -9.31 9.56 -7.14
CA ALA A 176 -7.94 9.96 -7.46
C ALA A 176 -6.91 9.04 -6.77
N ALA A 177 -7.15 8.67 -5.51
CA ALA A 177 -6.28 7.77 -4.74
C ALA A 177 -6.23 6.38 -5.36
N VAL A 178 -7.37 5.80 -5.79
CA VAL A 178 -7.36 4.51 -6.52
C VAL A 178 -6.46 4.60 -7.74
N MET A 179 -6.56 5.65 -8.55
CA MET A 179 -5.73 5.81 -9.76
C MET A 179 -4.25 5.96 -9.43
N VAL A 180 -3.91 6.86 -8.51
CA VAL A 180 -2.52 7.18 -8.16
C VAL A 180 -1.84 5.98 -7.48
N PHE A 181 -2.49 5.32 -6.51
CA PHE A 181 -1.89 4.18 -5.82
C PHE A 181 -1.86 2.91 -6.68
N SER A 182 -2.78 2.74 -7.63
CA SER A 182 -2.66 1.69 -8.66
C SER A 182 -1.42 1.90 -9.53
N ALA A 183 -1.17 3.14 -9.93
CA ALA A 183 0.04 3.49 -10.69
C ALA A 183 1.32 3.35 -9.83
N TYR A 184 1.24 3.59 -8.50
CA TYR A 184 2.35 3.29 -7.59
C TYR A 184 2.66 1.80 -7.53
N ILE A 185 1.67 0.91 -7.50
CA ILE A 185 1.90 -0.55 -7.56
C ILE A 185 2.69 -0.90 -8.83
N LEU A 186 2.28 -0.37 -10.00
CA LEU A 186 2.99 -0.56 -11.26
C LEU A 186 4.43 -0.05 -11.18
N TYR A 187 4.63 1.15 -10.67
CA TYR A 187 5.93 1.79 -10.49
C TYR A 187 6.85 0.99 -9.57
N ASP A 188 6.37 0.59 -8.38
CA ASP A 188 7.16 -0.11 -7.38
C ASP A 188 7.62 -1.48 -7.89
N ILE A 189 6.72 -2.25 -8.52
CA ILE A 189 7.06 -3.55 -9.10
C ILE A 189 8.00 -3.37 -10.31
N SER A 190 7.78 -2.37 -11.14
CA SER A 190 8.68 -2.06 -12.25
C SER A 190 10.10 -1.75 -11.76
N ARG A 191 10.25 -1.00 -10.65
CA ARG A 191 11.56 -0.73 -10.04
C ARG A 191 12.27 -2.01 -9.59
N ILE A 192 11.55 -2.98 -9.03
CA ILE A 192 12.14 -4.28 -8.65
C ILE A 192 12.62 -5.02 -9.90
N VAL A 193 11.77 -5.10 -10.92
CA VAL A 193 12.06 -5.81 -12.18
C VAL A 193 13.22 -5.17 -12.94
N GLN A 194 13.36 -3.85 -12.89
CA GLN A 194 14.45 -3.11 -13.53
C GLN A 194 15.72 -3.03 -12.66
N GLY A 195 15.71 -3.57 -11.43
CA GLY A 195 16.85 -3.54 -10.52
C GLY A 195 17.07 -2.21 -9.80
N GLY A 196 16.15 -1.28 -9.89
CA GLY A 196 16.17 -0.01 -9.17
C GLY A 196 15.81 -0.13 -7.69
N GLU A 197 15.21 -1.26 -7.29
CA GLU A 197 14.97 -1.64 -5.90
C GLU A 197 15.53 -3.04 -5.65
N THR A 198 16.46 -3.14 -4.71
CA THR A 198 17.19 -4.39 -4.44
C THR A 198 16.89 -4.97 -3.06
N ASN A 199 16.20 -4.22 -2.20
CA ASN A 199 15.81 -4.67 -0.88
C ASN A 199 14.33 -5.07 -0.84
N TYR A 200 14.06 -6.35 -0.53
CA TYR A 200 12.69 -6.88 -0.52
C TYR A 200 11.84 -6.34 0.63
N VAL A 201 12.42 -5.87 1.75
CA VAL A 201 11.68 -5.28 2.88
C VAL A 201 11.17 -3.90 2.51
N SER A 202 12.03 -3.03 1.95
CA SER A 202 11.63 -1.70 1.45
C SER A 202 10.61 -1.83 0.31
N ALA A 203 10.86 -2.75 -0.64
CA ALA A 203 9.93 -3.06 -1.73
C ALA A 203 8.55 -3.50 -1.21
N THR A 204 8.52 -4.40 -0.20
CA THR A 204 7.25 -4.86 0.40
C THR A 204 6.51 -3.70 1.07
N LEU A 205 7.21 -2.85 1.81
CA LEU A 205 6.59 -1.69 2.46
C LEU A 205 5.91 -0.77 1.45
N SER A 206 6.59 -0.42 0.37
CA SER A 206 6.05 0.48 -0.68
C SER A 206 4.81 -0.13 -1.34
N VAL A 207 4.90 -1.38 -1.80
CA VAL A 207 3.78 -2.08 -2.44
C VAL A 207 2.61 -2.27 -1.48
N TYR A 208 2.89 -2.63 -0.21
CA TYR A 208 1.88 -2.77 0.83
C TYR A 208 1.10 -1.48 1.07
N LEU A 209 1.79 -0.33 1.21
CA LEU A 209 1.14 0.96 1.42
C LEU A 209 0.25 1.34 0.22
N SER A 210 0.69 1.04 -0.99
CA SER A 210 -0.09 1.29 -2.21
C SER A 210 -1.36 0.43 -2.24
N ILE A 211 -1.26 -0.87 -1.94
CA ILE A 211 -2.40 -1.81 -1.84
C ILE A 211 -3.38 -1.37 -0.75
N TYR A 212 -2.87 -0.99 0.42
CA TYR A 212 -3.68 -0.50 1.53
C TYR A 212 -4.51 0.72 1.13
N ASN A 213 -3.90 1.70 0.46
CA ASN A 213 -4.59 2.91 0.02
C ASN A 213 -5.62 2.62 -1.08
N VAL A 214 -5.33 1.70 -2.02
CA VAL A 214 -6.32 1.25 -3.02
C VAL A 214 -7.52 0.61 -2.32
N PHE A 215 -7.29 -0.28 -1.34
CA PHE A 215 -8.36 -0.94 -0.60
C PHE A 215 -9.27 0.06 0.14
N VAL A 216 -8.66 0.96 0.92
CA VAL A 216 -9.41 1.98 1.69
C VAL A 216 -10.23 2.86 0.76
N SER A 217 -9.63 3.29 -0.35
CA SER A 217 -10.29 4.18 -1.31
C SER A 217 -11.41 3.48 -2.06
N LEU A 218 -11.21 2.21 -2.48
CA LEU A 218 -12.27 1.40 -3.09
C LEU A 218 -13.42 1.16 -2.11
N LEU A 219 -13.12 0.83 -0.86
CA LEU A 219 -14.16 0.62 0.15
C LEU A 219 -14.98 1.88 0.38
N GLN A 220 -14.32 3.06 0.46
CA GLN A 220 -15.02 4.35 0.57
C GLN A 220 -15.94 4.61 -0.62
N LEU A 221 -15.47 4.37 -1.85
CA LEU A 221 -16.28 4.54 -3.06
C LEU A 221 -17.45 3.57 -3.08
N ILE A 222 -17.24 2.29 -2.75
CA ILE A 222 -18.29 1.27 -2.72
C ILE A 222 -19.36 1.66 -1.68
N MET A 223 -18.96 2.02 -0.46
CA MET A 223 -19.92 2.44 0.58
C MET A 223 -20.74 3.65 0.14
N ALA A 224 -20.14 4.60 -0.56
CA ALA A 224 -20.83 5.81 -1.01
C ALA A 224 -21.81 5.55 -2.17
N LEU A 225 -21.50 4.58 -3.05
CA LEU A 225 -22.27 4.28 -4.25
C LEU A 225 -23.36 3.22 -4.01
N THR A 226 -23.13 2.31 -3.07
CA THR A 226 -24.02 1.14 -2.86
C THR A 226 -24.53 1.02 -1.42
N GLY A 227 -24.10 1.91 -0.53
CA GLY A 227 -24.52 1.87 0.87
C GLY A 227 -25.94 2.35 1.04
N GLU A 228 -26.88 1.41 1.20
CA GLU A 228 -28.20 1.69 1.75
C GLU A 228 -28.08 1.63 3.27
N ARG A 229 -28.40 2.74 3.94
CA ARG A 229 -28.56 2.81 5.39
C ARG A 229 -30.02 2.47 5.69
N ASP A 230 -30.23 1.40 6.45
CA ASP A 230 -31.53 1.08 7.06
C ASP A 230 -31.92 2.15 8.10
#